data_f8e960aceb9f52272b992098801d770c
#
_entry.id   f8e960aceb9f52272b992098801d770c
#
_cell.length_a   1.000
_cell.length_b   1.000
_cell.length_c   1.000
_cell.angle_alpha   90.00
_cell.angle_beta   90.00
_cell.angle_gamma   90.00
#
_symmetry.space_group_name_H-M   'P 1'
#
loop_
_entity.id
_entity.type
_entity.pdbx_description
1 polymer ?
#
loop_
_entity_poly.entity_id
_entity_poly.type
_entity_poly.pdbx_seq_one_letter_code
_entity_poly.pdbx_strand_id
1 'polypeptide(L)'
;MILESVVLPADDGRKIKFYVRGAMGVSYGQFASLKMREGMRVNGVPVHANYILRTGDRVEVAIEETGSSLAEPVAGEVDVRYEDDTLMILNKPAPLACQSSSRNAAPALENFLMAKYGAGFVFRPLNRLDKGTSGLMCAAKNAHAYQLMQKTLHTGDYLRQYLAVVCGRLEGSGVVDAPIAKEDAATVRRVVDFEKGKPAVTRWESQGIFGDYSLVRLTLETGRTHQIRVHMAHLGHPVAGDFLYGTELACLPGRFALHSARIRLAHPMTGEVLEIISPLPEELQILLQ
;
A
#
# COMPACT_ATOMS: atom_id res chain seq x y z
N MET A 1 9.74 -11.90 -15.98
CA MET A 1 9.33 -12.96 -15.01
C MET A 1 8.60 -14.07 -15.76
N ILE A 2 8.87 -15.33 -15.45
CA ILE A 2 8.10 -16.46 -15.98
C ILE A 2 7.16 -16.93 -14.87
N LEU A 3 5.86 -17.00 -15.16
CA LEU A 3 4.87 -17.66 -14.30
C LEU A 3 4.66 -19.07 -14.81
N GLU A 4 4.61 -20.03 -13.90
CA GLU A 4 4.38 -21.42 -14.20
C GLU A 4 3.16 -21.94 -13.42
N SER A 5 2.40 -22.83 -14.03
CA SER A 5 1.27 -23.49 -13.39
C SER A 5 1.02 -24.83 -14.04
N VAL A 6 0.60 -25.81 -13.23
CA VAL A 6 0.17 -27.14 -13.73
C VAL A 6 -1.35 -27.16 -13.79
N VAL A 7 -1.90 -27.61 -14.92
CA VAL A 7 -3.34 -27.68 -15.15
C VAL A 7 -3.96 -28.79 -14.29
N LEU A 8 -4.90 -28.38 -13.46
CA LEU A 8 -5.66 -29.30 -12.59
C LEU A 8 -6.85 -29.91 -13.34
N PRO A 9 -7.42 -31.02 -12.86
CA PRO A 9 -8.59 -31.66 -13.49
C PRO A 9 -9.79 -30.74 -13.72
N ALA A 10 -9.99 -29.75 -12.84
CA ALA A 10 -11.06 -28.76 -12.98
C ALA A 10 -10.91 -27.81 -14.18
N ASP A 11 -9.70 -27.71 -14.74
CA ASP A 11 -9.39 -26.85 -15.88
C ASP A 11 -9.14 -27.65 -17.17
N ASP A 12 -9.39 -28.97 -17.16
CA ASP A 12 -9.27 -29.80 -18.36
C ASP A 12 -10.20 -29.33 -19.47
N GLY A 13 -9.72 -29.28 -20.70
CA GLY A 13 -10.46 -28.80 -21.86
C GLY A 13 -10.62 -27.27 -21.93
N ARG A 14 -10.10 -26.53 -20.99
CA ARG A 14 -10.18 -25.06 -20.96
C ARG A 14 -9.21 -24.44 -21.97
N LYS A 15 -9.63 -23.38 -22.66
CA LYS A 15 -8.71 -22.61 -23.52
C LYS A 15 -7.69 -21.86 -22.67
N ILE A 16 -6.41 -21.90 -23.06
CA ILE A 16 -5.31 -21.28 -22.33
C ILE A 16 -5.56 -19.79 -22.03
N LYS A 17 -6.21 -19.03 -22.91
CA LYS A 17 -6.56 -17.62 -22.66
C LYS A 17 -7.42 -17.41 -21.42
N PHE A 18 -8.31 -18.34 -21.10
CA PHE A 18 -9.16 -18.25 -19.92
C PHE A 18 -8.44 -18.72 -18.67
N TYR A 19 -7.57 -19.73 -18.83
CA TYR A 19 -6.74 -20.23 -17.75
C TYR A 19 -5.71 -19.20 -17.29
N VAL A 20 -4.94 -18.63 -18.20
CA VAL A 20 -3.93 -17.59 -17.92
C VAL A 20 -4.54 -16.36 -17.26
N ARG A 21 -5.70 -15.91 -17.71
CA ARG A 21 -6.39 -14.76 -17.11
C ARG A 21 -7.10 -15.07 -15.80
N GLY A 22 -7.63 -16.26 -15.65
CA GLY A 22 -8.36 -16.69 -14.45
C GLY A 22 -7.43 -17.27 -13.38
N ALA A 23 -6.96 -18.51 -13.59
CA ALA A 23 -6.15 -19.25 -12.62
C ALA A 23 -4.78 -18.61 -12.36
N MET A 24 -4.09 -18.13 -13.41
CA MET A 24 -2.79 -17.48 -13.25
C MET A 24 -2.89 -15.96 -12.96
N GLY A 25 -4.09 -15.37 -12.95
CA GLY A 25 -4.32 -13.99 -12.56
C GLY A 25 -3.72 -12.92 -13.49
N VAL A 26 -3.39 -13.25 -14.73
CA VAL A 26 -2.78 -12.32 -15.70
C VAL A 26 -3.79 -11.30 -16.19
N SER A 27 -3.45 -10.00 -16.19
CA SER A 27 -4.33 -8.92 -16.64
C SER A 27 -4.62 -8.98 -18.13
N TYR A 28 -5.66 -8.26 -18.57
CA TYR A 28 -5.97 -8.14 -20.00
C TYR A 28 -4.80 -7.52 -20.79
N GLY A 29 -4.17 -6.47 -20.24
CA GLY A 29 -3.04 -5.81 -20.88
C GLY A 29 -1.81 -6.71 -21.00
N GLN A 30 -1.45 -7.40 -19.92
CA GLN A 30 -0.37 -8.40 -19.93
C GLN A 30 -0.68 -9.55 -20.89
N PHE A 31 -1.91 -10.05 -20.88
CA PHE A 31 -2.33 -11.09 -21.82
C PHE A 31 -2.26 -10.65 -23.29
N ALA A 32 -2.64 -9.41 -23.60
CA ALA A 32 -2.51 -8.85 -24.95
C ALA A 32 -1.05 -8.82 -25.40
N SER A 33 -0.12 -8.41 -24.53
CA SER A 33 1.32 -8.45 -24.78
C SER A 33 1.83 -9.87 -25.00
N LEU A 34 1.44 -10.84 -24.16
CA LEU A 34 1.79 -12.25 -24.30
C LEU A 34 1.35 -12.83 -25.66
N LYS A 35 0.14 -12.49 -26.12
CA LYS A 35 -0.38 -12.93 -27.40
C LYS A 35 0.44 -12.40 -28.58
N MET A 36 0.90 -11.16 -28.52
CA MET A 36 1.68 -10.54 -29.60
C MET A 36 3.10 -11.10 -29.72
N ARG A 37 3.67 -11.63 -28.62
CA ARG A 37 5.07 -12.02 -28.52
C ARG A 37 5.28 -13.53 -28.42
N GLU A 38 4.22 -14.32 -28.62
CA GLU A 38 4.26 -15.77 -28.44
C GLU A 38 4.78 -16.19 -27.03
N GLY A 39 4.44 -15.37 -26.03
CA GLY A 39 4.91 -15.52 -24.66
C GLY A 39 4.18 -16.58 -23.82
N MET A 40 3.40 -17.46 -24.45
CA MET A 40 2.70 -18.57 -23.81
C MET A 40 3.26 -19.90 -24.29
N ARG A 41 3.61 -20.80 -23.37
CA ARG A 41 4.10 -22.14 -23.68
C ARG A 41 3.31 -23.19 -22.90
N VAL A 42 3.17 -24.35 -23.48
CA VAL A 42 2.64 -25.54 -22.83
C VAL A 42 3.65 -26.67 -23.03
N ASN A 43 4.11 -27.26 -21.93
CA ASN A 43 5.14 -28.28 -21.92
C ASN A 43 6.40 -27.86 -22.72
N GLY A 44 6.80 -26.58 -22.60
CA GLY A 44 7.93 -26.00 -23.30
C GLY A 44 7.67 -25.55 -24.75
N VAL A 45 6.51 -25.91 -25.34
CA VAL A 45 6.16 -25.60 -26.73
C VAL A 45 5.33 -24.31 -26.81
N PRO A 46 5.67 -23.33 -27.67
CA PRO A 46 4.83 -22.13 -27.89
C PRO A 46 3.44 -22.50 -28.38
N VAL A 47 2.42 -21.85 -27.82
CA VAL A 47 1.02 -22.09 -28.17
C VAL A 47 0.23 -20.80 -28.37
N HIS A 48 -0.84 -20.88 -29.19
CA HIS A 48 -1.75 -19.74 -29.39
C HIS A 48 -2.85 -19.69 -28.34
N ALA A 49 -3.46 -18.52 -28.18
CA ALA A 49 -4.49 -18.18 -27.17
C ALA A 49 -5.71 -19.14 -27.12
N ASN A 50 -5.97 -19.88 -28.19
CA ASN A 50 -7.07 -20.83 -28.30
C ASN A 50 -6.66 -22.29 -28.03
N TYR A 51 -5.41 -22.55 -27.68
CA TYR A 51 -4.94 -23.88 -27.31
C TYR A 51 -5.82 -24.46 -26.20
N ILE A 52 -6.17 -25.74 -26.31
CA ILE A 52 -7.01 -26.44 -25.32
C ILE A 52 -6.09 -27.20 -24.39
N LEU A 53 -6.12 -26.85 -23.12
CA LEU A 53 -5.31 -27.45 -22.07
C LEU A 53 -5.82 -28.83 -21.68
N ARG A 54 -4.88 -29.68 -21.23
CA ARG A 54 -5.16 -30.98 -20.64
C ARG A 54 -4.64 -31.05 -19.21
N THR A 55 -5.30 -31.84 -18.39
CA THR A 55 -4.82 -32.13 -17.03
C THR A 55 -3.36 -32.58 -17.05
N GLY A 56 -2.53 -31.95 -16.22
CA GLY A 56 -1.10 -32.23 -16.14
C GLY A 56 -0.23 -31.37 -17.07
N ASP A 57 -0.81 -30.61 -18.00
CA ASP A 57 -0.04 -29.66 -18.81
C ASP A 57 0.67 -28.62 -17.93
N ARG A 58 1.94 -28.38 -18.22
CA ARG A 58 2.71 -27.27 -17.60
C ARG A 58 2.59 -26.04 -18.47
N VAL A 59 1.89 -25.04 -17.96
CA VAL A 59 1.69 -23.74 -18.62
C VAL A 59 2.75 -22.77 -18.13
N GLU A 60 3.45 -22.14 -19.07
CA GLU A 60 4.45 -21.11 -18.81
C GLU A 60 4.03 -19.81 -19.53
N VAL A 61 4.10 -18.65 -18.83
CA VAL A 61 3.83 -17.33 -19.42
C VAL A 61 4.96 -16.36 -19.06
N ALA A 62 5.54 -15.74 -20.08
CA ALA A 62 6.63 -14.78 -19.96
C ALA A 62 6.08 -13.36 -19.76
N ILE A 63 5.84 -12.94 -18.52
CA ILE A 63 5.38 -11.58 -18.20
C ILE A 63 6.56 -10.63 -18.22
N GLU A 64 6.45 -9.59 -19.05
CA GLU A 64 7.40 -8.50 -19.04
C GLU A 64 7.04 -7.44 -18.02
N GLU A 65 8.06 -6.83 -17.46
CA GLU A 65 7.90 -5.63 -16.68
C GLU A 65 7.49 -4.47 -17.58
N THR A 66 6.44 -3.79 -17.19
CA THR A 66 5.93 -2.60 -17.88
C THR A 66 5.97 -1.41 -16.95
N GLY A 67 6.27 -0.24 -17.49
CA GLY A 67 6.39 1.00 -16.75
C GLY A 67 7.83 1.46 -16.63
N SER A 68 7.97 2.73 -16.38
CA SER A 68 9.25 3.38 -16.04
C SER A 68 9.00 4.34 -14.88
N SER A 69 9.95 4.46 -13.98
CA SER A 69 9.97 5.57 -13.04
C SER A 69 10.70 6.75 -13.69
N LEU A 70 10.12 7.94 -13.56
CA LEU A 70 10.77 9.19 -13.97
C LEU A 70 11.53 9.85 -12.80
N ALA A 71 11.54 9.19 -11.64
CA ALA A 71 12.22 9.70 -10.47
C ALA A 71 13.74 9.57 -10.64
N GLU A 72 14.45 10.68 -10.47
CA GLU A 72 15.91 10.69 -10.48
C GLU A 72 16.47 9.93 -9.27
N PRO A 73 17.49 9.06 -9.43
CA PRO A 73 18.12 8.38 -8.32
C PRO A 73 18.80 9.38 -7.37
N VAL A 74 18.50 9.28 -6.08
CA VAL A 74 19.14 10.08 -5.02
C VAL A 74 19.60 9.15 -3.92
N ALA A 75 20.82 9.27 -3.47
CA ALA A 75 21.33 8.48 -2.35
C ALA A 75 20.56 8.80 -1.07
N GLY A 76 20.17 7.75 -0.36
CA GLY A 76 19.41 7.85 0.89
C GLY A 76 19.16 6.47 1.50
N GLU A 77 18.84 6.47 2.78
CA GLU A 77 18.57 5.22 3.50
C GLU A 77 17.15 4.71 3.22
N VAL A 78 17.06 3.41 3.03
CA VAL A 78 15.79 2.69 2.86
C VAL A 78 15.75 1.54 3.88
N ASP A 79 14.89 1.66 4.87
CA ASP A 79 14.65 0.61 5.87
C ASP A 79 13.70 -0.44 5.29
N VAL A 80 14.25 -1.57 4.87
CA VAL A 80 13.52 -2.71 4.30
C VAL A 80 13.27 -3.73 5.41
N ARG A 81 12.01 -3.97 5.76
CA ARG A 81 11.60 -4.91 6.82
C ARG A 81 11.33 -6.32 6.30
N TYR A 82 10.95 -6.42 5.06
CA TYR A 82 10.76 -7.68 4.33
C TYR A 82 10.99 -7.44 2.84
N GLU A 83 11.58 -8.40 2.18
CA GLU A 83 11.77 -8.37 0.74
C GLU A 83 11.94 -9.78 0.18
N ASP A 84 11.26 -10.03 -0.94
CA ASP A 84 11.47 -11.19 -1.81
C ASP A 84 11.41 -10.76 -3.29
N ASP A 85 11.23 -11.70 -4.23
CA ASP A 85 11.12 -11.39 -5.66
C ASP A 85 9.77 -10.76 -6.05
N THR A 86 8.79 -10.78 -5.16
CA THR A 86 7.40 -10.40 -5.40
C THR A 86 7.04 -9.05 -4.81
N LEU A 87 7.38 -8.83 -3.55
CA LEU A 87 7.02 -7.65 -2.80
C LEU A 87 8.11 -7.21 -1.82
N MET A 88 7.97 -5.99 -1.32
CA MET A 88 8.77 -5.46 -0.23
C MET A 88 7.88 -4.74 0.78
N ILE A 89 8.23 -4.82 2.05
CA ILE A 89 7.65 -4.01 3.13
C ILE A 89 8.74 -3.08 3.65
N LEU A 90 8.46 -1.79 3.55
CA LEU A 90 9.36 -0.70 3.88
C LEU A 90 8.89 -0.01 5.16
N ASN A 91 9.81 0.46 5.96
CA ASN A 91 9.52 1.34 7.09
C ASN A 91 9.95 2.76 6.71
N LYS A 92 9.00 3.57 6.28
CA LYS A 92 9.26 4.93 5.81
C LYS A 92 9.49 5.87 6.99
N PRO A 93 10.58 6.65 7.02
CA PRO A 93 10.73 7.73 7.98
C PRO A 93 9.76 8.88 7.69
N ALA A 94 9.61 9.80 8.64
CA ALA A 94 8.93 11.08 8.47
C ALA A 94 9.87 12.23 8.91
N PRO A 95 9.82 13.37 8.20
CA PRO A 95 8.96 13.68 7.06
C PRO A 95 9.59 13.28 5.70
N LEU A 96 9.01 12.29 5.02
CA LEU A 96 9.45 11.86 3.70
C LEU A 96 8.23 11.52 2.83
N ALA A 97 8.17 12.04 1.59
CA ALA A 97 7.14 11.67 0.64
C ALA A 97 7.36 10.24 0.12
N CYS A 98 6.29 9.50 -0.23
CA CYS A 98 6.42 8.17 -0.82
C CYS A 98 6.94 8.24 -2.26
N GLN A 99 6.39 9.16 -3.05
CA GLN A 99 6.71 9.29 -4.47
C GLN A 99 7.11 10.73 -4.80
N SER A 100 8.00 10.86 -5.77
CA SER A 100 8.40 12.14 -6.33
C SER A 100 7.22 12.79 -7.08
N SER A 101 7.21 14.10 -7.11
CA SER A 101 6.24 14.86 -7.88
C SER A 101 6.84 16.19 -8.32
N SER A 102 6.35 16.73 -9.44
CA SER A 102 6.76 18.05 -9.94
C SER A 102 6.51 19.21 -8.97
N ARG A 103 5.67 18.99 -7.95
CA ARG A 103 5.32 19.99 -6.92
C ARG A 103 6.22 19.94 -5.68
N ASN A 104 7.06 18.92 -5.58
CA ASN A 104 7.93 18.74 -4.41
C ASN A 104 9.38 18.56 -4.90
N ALA A 105 10.20 19.59 -4.69
CA ALA A 105 11.61 19.56 -5.08
C ALA A 105 12.48 18.66 -4.18
N ALA A 106 11.99 18.32 -2.96
CA ALA A 106 12.70 17.44 -2.05
C ALA A 106 12.60 15.97 -2.52
N PRO A 107 13.67 15.17 -2.33
CA PRO A 107 13.63 13.75 -2.61
C PRO A 107 12.49 13.02 -1.89
N ALA A 108 12.00 11.97 -2.50
CA ALA A 108 11.02 11.04 -1.97
C ALA A 108 11.63 9.65 -1.76
N LEU A 109 10.95 8.76 -1.06
CA LEU A 109 11.37 7.37 -0.89
C LEU A 109 11.63 6.68 -2.25
N GLU A 110 10.82 7.00 -3.26
CA GLU A 110 11.00 6.51 -4.64
C GLU A 110 12.39 6.83 -5.20
N ASN A 111 12.93 8.04 -4.97
CA ASN A 111 14.26 8.42 -5.42
C ASN A 111 15.36 7.56 -4.76
N PHE A 112 15.22 7.25 -3.47
CA PHE A 112 16.15 6.39 -2.73
C PHE A 112 16.08 4.93 -3.21
N LEU A 113 14.87 4.45 -3.51
CA LEU A 113 14.67 3.12 -4.09
C LEU A 113 15.29 3.02 -5.49
N MET A 114 15.16 4.07 -6.32
CA MET A 114 15.81 4.14 -7.63
C MET A 114 17.35 4.07 -7.51
N ALA A 115 17.94 4.73 -6.52
CA ALA A 115 19.38 4.63 -6.26
C ALA A 115 19.80 3.23 -5.80
N LYS A 116 18.96 2.57 -4.99
CA LYS A 116 19.24 1.23 -4.44
C LYS A 116 19.09 0.12 -5.47
N TYR A 117 18.03 0.15 -6.29
CA TYR A 117 17.68 -0.95 -7.21
C TYR A 117 18.01 -0.68 -8.68
N GLY A 118 18.38 0.56 -9.03
CA GLY A 118 18.79 0.95 -10.38
C GLY A 118 17.65 1.38 -11.29
N ALA A 119 18.03 1.82 -12.51
CA ALA A 119 17.14 2.46 -13.48
C ALA A 119 15.98 1.58 -14.02
N GLY A 120 16.08 0.25 -13.88
CA GLY A 120 15.01 -0.66 -14.28
C GLY A 120 13.93 -0.87 -13.21
N PHE A 121 14.14 -0.32 -12.02
CA PHE A 121 13.18 -0.48 -10.92
C PHE A 121 11.97 0.44 -11.12
N VAL A 122 10.77 -0.11 -10.90
CA VAL A 122 9.52 0.66 -10.91
C VAL A 122 8.86 0.55 -9.55
N PHE A 123 8.77 1.66 -8.83
CA PHE A 123 8.13 1.69 -7.52
C PHE A 123 6.61 1.58 -7.64
N ARG A 124 6.05 0.48 -7.13
CA ARG A 124 4.61 0.17 -7.15
C ARG A 124 4.05 0.06 -5.73
N PRO A 125 3.85 1.17 -5.03
CA PRO A 125 3.30 1.13 -3.68
C PRO A 125 1.84 0.66 -3.71
N LEU A 126 1.49 -0.26 -2.81
CA LEU A 126 0.13 -0.76 -2.63
C LEU A 126 -0.69 0.17 -1.75
N ASN A 127 -0.04 0.75 -0.77
CA ASN A 127 -0.57 1.83 0.06
C ASN A 127 0.43 2.98 0.10
N ARG A 128 -0.07 4.18 0.28
CA ARG A 128 0.77 5.36 0.48
C ARG A 128 0.58 5.90 1.88
N LEU A 129 1.65 6.46 2.41
CA LEU A 129 1.66 7.24 3.63
C LEU A 129 1.81 8.72 3.28
N ASP A 130 1.20 9.58 4.06
CA ASP A 130 1.43 11.02 3.95
C ASP A 130 2.90 11.35 4.25
N LYS A 131 3.39 12.49 3.80
CA LYS A 131 4.78 12.94 4.03
C LYS A 131 5.14 12.92 5.51
N GLY A 132 4.23 13.39 6.37
CA GLY A 132 4.43 13.44 7.82
C GLY A 132 4.08 12.16 8.59
N THR A 133 3.63 11.10 7.92
CA THR A 133 3.36 9.78 8.52
C THR A 133 4.58 8.89 8.36
N SER A 134 5.03 8.26 9.44
CA SER A 134 6.08 7.24 9.41
C SER A 134 5.50 5.83 9.41
N GLY A 135 6.36 4.81 9.22
CA GLY A 135 6.04 3.42 9.41
C GLY A 135 5.87 2.60 8.15
N LEU A 136 5.20 1.47 8.31
CA LEU A 136 5.16 0.40 7.33
C LEU A 136 4.34 0.74 6.09
N MET A 137 4.89 0.43 4.95
CA MET A 137 4.19 0.43 3.67
C MET A 137 4.62 -0.76 2.81
N CYS A 138 3.71 -1.26 1.98
CA CYS A 138 3.97 -2.37 1.09
C CYS A 138 4.07 -1.88 -0.35
N ALA A 139 5.02 -2.43 -1.09
CA ALA A 139 5.18 -2.20 -2.53
C ALA A 139 5.40 -3.53 -3.26
N ALA A 140 4.85 -3.65 -4.45
CA ALA A 140 5.11 -4.78 -5.33
C ALA A 140 6.37 -4.54 -6.15
N LYS A 141 7.18 -5.58 -6.32
CA LYS A 141 8.43 -5.53 -7.11
C LYS A 141 8.20 -5.75 -8.60
N ASN A 142 7.03 -6.25 -8.97
CA ASN A 142 6.67 -6.47 -10.37
C ASN A 142 5.20 -6.15 -10.64
N ALA A 143 4.86 -5.94 -11.90
CA ALA A 143 3.51 -5.52 -12.32
C ALA A 143 2.45 -6.60 -12.06
N HIS A 144 2.81 -7.90 -12.10
CA HIS A 144 1.88 -8.99 -11.84
C HIS A 144 1.49 -9.04 -10.35
N ALA A 145 2.49 -9.02 -9.46
CA ALA A 145 2.26 -8.96 -8.02
C ALA A 145 1.41 -7.75 -7.64
N TYR A 146 1.72 -6.58 -8.21
CA TYR A 146 0.93 -5.37 -7.99
C TYR A 146 -0.56 -5.59 -8.31
N GLN A 147 -0.84 -6.20 -9.46
CA GLN A 147 -2.21 -6.48 -9.89
C GLN A 147 -2.92 -7.49 -8.97
N LEU A 148 -2.24 -8.56 -8.53
CA LEU A 148 -2.83 -9.52 -7.59
C LEU A 148 -3.17 -8.85 -6.27
N MET A 149 -2.24 -8.08 -5.72
CA MET A 149 -2.42 -7.40 -4.45
C MET A 149 -3.45 -6.26 -4.48
N GLN A 150 -3.65 -5.60 -5.64
CA GLN A 150 -4.73 -4.61 -5.79
C GLN A 150 -6.12 -5.22 -5.53
N LYS A 151 -6.31 -6.50 -5.80
CA LYS A 151 -7.57 -7.20 -5.52
C LYS A 151 -7.79 -7.43 -4.02
N THR A 152 -6.71 -7.61 -3.25
CA THR A 152 -6.77 -7.87 -1.81
C THR A 152 -6.85 -6.61 -0.95
N LEU A 153 -6.56 -5.43 -1.51
CA LEU A 153 -6.57 -4.15 -0.76
C LEU A 153 -7.92 -3.82 -0.11
N HIS A 154 -9.01 -4.37 -0.65
CA HIS A 154 -10.38 -4.11 -0.20
C HIS A 154 -11.05 -5.34 0.40
N THR A 155 -10.32 -6.44 0.54
CA THR A 155 -10.72 -7.61 1.30
C THR A 155 -10.13 -7.53 2.71
N GLY A 156 -10.65 -8.30 3.66
CA GLY A 156 -10.08 -8.37 5.02
C GLY A 156 -8.65 -8.95 5.10
N ASP A 157 -8.09 -9.36 3.97
CA ASP A 157 -6.78 -10.02 3.89
C ASP A 157 -5.60 -9.05 3.95
N TYR A 158 -5.85 -7.75 3.83
CA TYR A 158 -4.82 -6.71 3.95
C TYR A 158 -5.11 -5.78 5.13
N LEU A 159 -4.62 -6.14 6.29
CA LEU A 159 -4.75 -5.34 7.51
C LEU A 159 -3.66 -4.28 7.59
N ARG A 160 -4.07 -3.05 7.90
CA ARG A 160 -3.18 -1.91 8.20
C ARG A 160 -3.61 -1.29 9.51
N GLN A 161 -2.73 -1.38 10.49
CA GLN A 161 -2.95 -0.74 11.80
C GLN A 161 -1.95 0.39 12.01
N TYR A 162 -2.45 1.45 12.58
CA TYR A 162 -1.70 2.65 12.89
C TYR A 162 -1.73 2.90 14.39
N LEU A 163 -0.69 3.54 14.88
CA LEU A 163 -0.67 4.20 16.17
C LEU A 163 -0.64 5.70 15.94
N ALA A 164 -1.53 6.42 16.62
CA ALA A 164 -1.56 7.89 16.61
C ALA A 164 -1.56 8.41 18.04
N VAL A 165 -0.81 9.48 18.26
CA VAL A 165 -1.00 10.32 19.45
C VAL A 165 -1.96 11.43 19.04
N VAL A 166 -3.10 11.50 19.71
CA VAL A 166 -4.15 12.50 19.43
C VAL A 166 -4.28 13.49 20.58
N CYS A 167 -4.75 14.69 20.27
CA CYS A 167 -4.98 15.72 21.28
C CYS A 167 -6.24 15.43 22.10
N GLY A 168 -6.16 15.69 23.39
CA GLY A 168 -7.24 15.51 24.36
C GLY A 168 -7.36 14.07 24.86
N ARG A 169 -8.28 13.90 25.81
CA ARG A 169 -8.55 12.63 26.49
C ARG A 169 -9.60 11.84 25.72
N LEU A 170 -9.19 10.79 25.02
CA LEU A 170 -10.04 9.89 24.28
C LEU A 170 -10.03 8.50 24.91
N GLU A 171 -11.16 8.05 25.42
CA GLU A 171 -11.34 6.77 26.09
C GLU A 171 -12.22 5.82 25.27
N GLY A 172 -12.05 4.53 25.47
CA GLY A 172 -12.87 3.49 24.86
C GLY A 172 -12.46 3.15 23.44
N SER A 173 -13.43 2.81 22.62
CA SER A 173 -13.26 2.42 21.23
C SER A 173 -14.49 2.79 20.40
N GLY A 174 -14.32 2.85 19.08
CA GLY A 174 -15.43 3.18 18.19
C GLY A 174 -15.09 3.03 16.72
N VAL A 175 -16.05 3.43 15.90
CA VAL A 175 -15.94 3.46 14.45
C VAL A 175 -16.32 4.84 13.95
N VAL A 176 -15.50 5.42 13.09
CA VAL A 176 -15.85 6.58 12.30
C VAL A 176 -16.19 6.09 10.90
N ASP A 177 -17.47 6.11 10.55
CA ASP A 177 -17.98 5.85 9.20
C ASP A 177 -18.46 7.20 8.64
N ALA A 178 -17.54 7.94 8.05
CA ALA A 178 -17.80 9.28 7.57
C ALA A 178 -17.08 9.51 6.23
N PRO A 179 -17.83 9.79 5.15
CA PRO A 179 -17.26 9.92 3.81
C PRO A 179 -16.38 11.17 3.70
N ILE A 180 -15.30 11.04 2.92
CA ILE A 180 -14.27 12.08 2.78
C ILE A 180 -14.26 12.63 1.37
N ALA A 181 -14.32 13.97 1.27
CA ALA A 181 -14.14 14.73 0.04
C ALA A 181 -12.87 15.61 0.09
N LYS A 182 -12.49 16.16 -1.04
CA LYS A 182 -11.58 17.28 -1.14
C LYS A 182 -12.34 18.54 -0.76
N GLU A 183 -11.79 19.40 0.10
CA GLU A 183 -12.48 20.62 0.57
C GLU A 183 -12.82 21.55 -0.60
N ASP A 184 -11.83 21.83 -1.45
CA ASP A 184 -12.00 22.53 -2.73
C ASP A 184 -10.91 22.14 -3.74
N ALA A 185 -10.97 22.66 -4.97
CA ALA A 185 -10.02 22.33 -6.03
C ALA A 185 -8.59 22.84 -5.76
N ALA A 186 -8.42 23.91 -5.00
CA ALA A 186 -7.14 24.59 -4.79
C ALA A 186 -6.36 24.01 -3.60
N THR A 187 -7.05 23.43 -2.60
CA THR A 187 -6.43 22.93 -1.37
C THR A 187 -6.06 21.44 -1.45
N VAL A 188 -5.09 21.02 -0.63
CA VAL A 188 -4.79 19.61 -0.36
C VAL A 188 -5.66 19.05 0.76
N ARG A 189 -6.35 19.89 1.51
CA ARG A 189 -7.18 19.53 2.66
C ARG A 189 -8.34 18.65 2.28
N ARG A 190 -8.73 17.77 3.18
CA ARG A 190 -9.89 16.87 3.07
C ARG A 190 -10.87 17.20 4.18
N VAL A 191 -12.14 16.94 3.94
CA VAL A 191 -13.23 17.18 4.90
C VAL A 191 -14.17 16.00 4.91
N VAL A 192 -14.88 15.81 6.00
CA VAL A 192 -16.06 14.93 6.04
C VAL A 192 -17.17 15.61 5.25
N ASP A 193 -17.71 14.92 4.27
CA ASP A 193 -18.77 15.44 3.40
C ASP A 193 -19.71 14.28 3.04
N PHE A 194 -20.90 14.30 3.60
CA PHE A 194 -21.92 13.26 3.42
C PHE A 194 -22.61 13.31 2.06
N GLU A 195 -22.46 14.40 1.31
CA GLU A 195 -23.07 14.54 -0.01
C GLU A 195 -22.15 14.08 -1.15
N LYS A 196 -20.87 14.49 -1.09
CA LYS A 196 -19.89 14.32 -2.20
C LYS A 196 -18.71 13.43 -1.80
N GLY A 197 -18.62 13.05 -0.52
CA GLY A 197 -17.51 12.27 0.01
C GLY A 197 -17.49 10.83 -0.51
N LYS A 198 -16.29 10.28 -0.61
CA LYS A 198 -16.09 8.85 -0.87
C LYS A 198 -16.17 8.09 0.44
N PRO A 199 -16.82 6.91 0.50
CA PRO A 199 -16.91 6.11 1.71
C PRO A 199 -15.55 5.92 2.39
N ALA A 200 -15.50 6.14 3.69
CA ALA A 200 -14.30 6.03 4.50
C ALA A 200 -14.65 5.53 5.89
N VAL A 201 -14.02 4.41 6.31
CA VAL A 201 -14.27 3.76 7.60
C VAL A 201 -12.97 3.57 8.34
N THR A 202 -12.91 4.08 9.58
CA THR A 202 -11.77 3.94 10.51
C THR A 202 -12.27 3.40 11.85
N ARG A 203 -11.74 2.26 12.28
CA ARG A 203 -11.92 1.76 13.66
C ARG A 203 -10.83 2.32 14.54
N TRP A 204 -11.17 2.72 15.75
CA TRP A 204 -10.23 3.24 16.72
C TRP A 204 -10.42 2.61 18.10
N GLU A 205 -9.33 2.52 18.84
CA GLU A 205 -9.31 1.99 20.21
C GLU A 205 -8.22 2.74 20.99
N SER A 206 -8.61 3.35 22.10
CA SER A 206 -7.69 4.01 23.02
C SER A 206 -6.76 2.99 23.68
N GLN A 207 -5.48 3.29 23.68
CA GLN A 207 -4.44 2.47 24.32
C GLN A 207 -3.97 3.08 25.65
N GLY A 208 -4.39 4.29 25.95
CA GLY A 208 -4.07 5.01 27.19
C GLY A 208 -4.12 6.52 27.01
N ILE A 209 -4.21 7.21 28.14
CA ILE A 209 -4.22 8.67 28.24
C ILE A 209 -2.94 9.12 28.92
N PHE A 210 -2.31 10.16 28.38
CA PHE A 210 -1.02 10.69 28.78
C PHE A 210 -1.10 12.21 28.81
N GLY A 211 -1.44 12.77 29.98
CA GLY A 211 -1.67 14.20 30.12
C GLY A 211 -2.80 14.72 29.22
N ASP A 212 -2.45 15.61 28.30
CA ASP A 212 -3.36 16.20 27.30
C ASP A 212 -3.44 15.39 25.99
N TYR A 213 -2.84 14.20 25.96
CA TYR A 213 -2.81 13.33 24.79
C TYR A 213 -3.40 11.97 25.08
N SER A 214 -3.81 11.29 24.02
CA SER A 214 -4.18 9.86 24.06
C SER A 214 -3.44 9.09 22.97
N LEU A 215 -2.95 7.90 23.31
CA LEU A 215 -2.44 6.95 22.34
C LEU A 215 -3.62 6.13 21.80
N VAL A 216 -3.76 6.09 20.48
CA VAL A 216 -4.89 5.44 19.81
C VAL A 216 -4.39 4.44 18.76
N ARG A 217 -4.91 3.23 18.81
CA ARG A 217 -4.77 2.26 17.73
C ARG A 217 -5.89 2.47 16.72
N LEU A 218 -5.52 2.54 15.43
CA LEU A 218 -6.48 2.73 14.35
C LEU A 218 -6.34 1.60 13.32
N THR A 219 -7.47 1.08 12.87
CA THR A 219 -7.53 0.06 11.82
C THR A 219 -8.34 0.60 10.66
N LEU A 220 -7.77 0.56 9.45
CA LEU A 220 -8.38 1.10 8.24
C LEU A 220 -9.11 0.00 7.45
N GLU A 221 -10.41 0.17 7.20
CA GLU A 221 -11.17 -0.62 6.23
C GLU A 221 -11.07 -0.02 4.82
N THR A 222 -10.88 1.28 4.74
CA THR A 222 -10.68 2.04 3.50
C THR A 222 -9.35 2.79 3.54
N GLY A 223 -8.91 3.37 2.41
CA GLY A 223 -7.66 4.12 2.33
C GLY A 223 -7.81 5.44 1.57
N ARG A 224 -8.51 6.43 2.16
CA ARG A 224 -8.63 7.76 1.56
C ARG A 224 -7.48 8.65 1.99
N THR A 225 -7.16 9.63 1.15
CA THR A 225 -6.14 10.64 1.47
C THR A 225 -6.48 11.33 2.78
N HIS A 226 -5.51 11.41 3.70
CA HIS A 226 -5.63 12.01 5.04
C HIS A 226 -6.71 11.36 5.93
N GLN A 227 -7.19 10.15 5.64
CA GLN A 227 -8.37 9.56 6.28
C GLN A 227 -8.30 9.59 7.81
N ILE A 228 -7.25 9.05 8.42
CA ILE A 228 -7.09 9.04 9.89
C ILE A 228 -7.13 10.47 10.43
N ARG A 229 -6.38 11.37 9.82
CA ARG A 229 -6.24 12.76 10.25
C ARG A 229 -7.58 13.51 10.25
N VAL A 230 -8.37 13.34 9.18
CA VAL A 230 -9.72 13.91 9.04
C VAL A 230 -10.67 13.29 10.06
N HIS A 231 -10.67 11.97 10.20
CA HIS A 231 -11.58 11.27 11.11
C HIS A 231 -11.29 11.61 12.57
N MET A 232 -10.02 11.67 12.97
CA MET A 232 -9.67 12.05 14.34
C MET A 232 -9.99 13.51 14.63
N ALA A 233 -9.78 14.41 13.68
CA ALA A 233 -10.20 15.80 13.80
C ALA A 233 -11.73 15.95 13.86
N HIS A 234 -12.47 15.14 13.08
CA HIS A 234 -13.95 15.10 13.12
C HIS A 234 -14.49 14.65 14.48
N LEU A 235 -13.79 13.76 15.17
CA LEU A 235 -14.10 13.35 16.55
C LEU A 235 -13.71 14.41 17.60
N GLY A 236 -13.07 15.52 17.22
CA GLY A 236 -12.56 16.52 18.15
C GLY A 236 -11.20 16.21 18.76
N HIS A 237 -10.53 15.14 18.30
CA HIS A 237 -9.24 14.67 18.76
C HIS A 237 -8.21 14.66 17.61
N PRO A 238 -7.80 15.81 17.06
CA PRO A 238 -6.85 15.85 15.96
C PRO A 238 -5.53 15.17 16.32
N VAL A 239 -4.85 14.60 15.32
CA VAL A 239 -3.52 14.01 15.52
C VAL A 239 -2.55 15.11 15.97
N ALA A 240 -1.76 14.84 17.01
CA ALA A 240 -0.82 15.79 17.57
C ALA A 240 0.24 16.19 16.54
N GLY A 241 0.52 17.49 16.43
CA GLY A 241 1.45 18.06 15.45
C GLY A 241 0.88 18.19 14.03
N ASP A 242 -0.41 17.91 13.82
CA ASP A 242 -1.03 18.02 12.50
C ASP A 242 -1.32 19.48 12.13
N PHE A 243 -0.46 20.04 11.29
CA PHE A 243 -0.54 21.44 10.85
C PHE A 243 -1.74 21.76 9.94
N LEU A 244 -2.47 20.72 9.43
CA LEU A 244 -3.62 20.89 8.54
C LEU A 244 -4.97 20.79 9.30
N TYR A 245 -5.02 19.91 10.29
CA TYR A 245 -6.26 19.55 10.99
C TYR A 245 -6.22 19.85 12.50
N GLY A 246 -5.08 20.24 13.02
CA GLY A 246 -4.85 20.55 14.42
C GLY A 246 -3.85 21.70 14.57
N THR A 247 -2.90 21.54 15.48
CA THR A 247 -1.85 22.51 15.78
C THR A 247 -0.48 21.88 15.56
N GLU A 248 0.40 22.56 14.83
CA GLU A 248 1.78 22.13 14.66
C GLU A 248 2.53 22.17 16.00
N LEU A 249 3.38 21.16 16.21
CA LEU A 249 4.23 21.07 17.40
C LEU A 249 5.69 21.33 17.03
N ALA A 250 6.35 22.20 17.75
CA ALA A 250 7.77 22.53 17.53
C ALA A 250 8.70 21.31 17.70
N CYS A 251 8.32 20.34 18.55
CA CYS A 251 9.08 19.09 18.73
C CYS A 251 8.88 18.08 17.59
N LEU A 252 7.94 18.32 16.66
CA LEU A 252 7.65 17.45 15.52
C LEU A 252 7.67 18.25 14.20
N PRO A 253 8.79 18.86 13.80
CA PRO A 253 8.83 19.73 12.63
C PRO A 253 8.49 18.99 11.34
N GLY A 254 7.45 19.47 10.62
CA GLY A 254 7.00 18.94 9.33
C GLY A 254 6.39 17.54 9.38
N ARG A 255 6.10 16.99 10.57
CA ARG A 255 5.44 15.70 10.76
C ARG A 255 4.32 15.81 11.80
N PHE A 256 3.53 14.76 11.90
CA PHE A 256 2.49 14.59 12.92
C PHE A 256 2.60 13.19 13.55
N ALA A 257 2.03 13.04 14.72
CA ALA A 257 2.17 11.85 15.54
C ALA A 257 1.30 10.69 15.02
N LEU A 258 1.57 10.24 13.80
CA LEU A 258 0.92 9.13 13.12
C LEU A 258 1.96 8.15 12.56
N HIS A 259 1.81 6.88 12.91
CA HIS A 259 2.73 5.82 12.55
C HIS A 259 1.99 4.57 12.05
N SER A 260 2.34 4.07 10.87
CA SER A 260 1.84 2.79 10.35
C SER A 260 2.57 1.65 11.05
N ALA A 261 1.95 1.10 12.11
CA ALA A 261 2.62 0.24 13.08
C ALA A 261 2.56 -1.25 12.73
N ARG A 262 1.56 -1.69 11.94
CA ARG A 262 1.40 -3.12 11.60
C ARG A 262 0.79 -3.29 10.23
N ILE A 263 1.41 -4.17 9.44
CA ILE A 263 0.85 -4.71 8.20
C ILE A 263 0.74 -6.22 8.35
N ARG A 264 -0.44 -6.77 8.01
CA ARG A 264 -0.66 -8.20 7.87
C ARG A 264 -1.36 -8.43 6.53
N LEU A 265 -0.80 -9.34 5.72
CA LEU A 265 -1.34 -9.65 4.39
C LEU A 265 -1.05 -11.12 4.01
N ALA A 266 -1.87 -11.67 3.12
CA ALA A 266 -1.52 -12.92 2.47
C ALA A 266 -0.56 -12.64 1.29
N HIS A 267 0.55 -13.35 1.24
CA HIS A 267 1.52 -13.24 0.15
C HIS A 267 0.87 -13.63 -1.19
N PRO A 268 0.95 -12.79 -2.24
CA PRO A 268 0.14 -12.95 -3.45
C PRO A 268 0.48 -14.21 -4.27
N MET A 269 1.68 -14.77 -4.08
CA MET A 269 2.12 -15.97 -4.83
C MET A 269 2.05 -17.24 -3.99
N THR A 270 2.38 -17.18 -2.70
CA THR A 270 2.43 -18.38 -1.84
C THR A 270 1.18 -18.57 -1.00
N GLY A 271 0.41 -17.50 -0.75
CA GLY A 271 -0.72 -17.51 0.16
C GLY A 271 -0.32 -17.45 1.65
N GLU A 272 0.97 -17.50 1.97
CA GLU A 272 1.47 -17.41 3.33
C GLU A 272 1.13 -16.06 3.97
N VAL A 273 0.77 -16.07 5.24
CA VAL A 273 0.47 -14.85 5.97
C VAL A 273 1.76 -14.19 6.43
N LEU A 274 2.02 -13.00 5.91
CA LEU A 274 3.08 -12.12 6.37
C LEU A 274 2.52 -11.14 7.39
N GLU A 275 3.22 -10.99 8.50
CA GLU A 275 2.89 -10.01 9.54
C GLU A 275 4.16 -9.30 9.99
N ILE A 276 4.19 -7.98 9.79
CA ILE A 276 5.31 -7.11 10.15
C ILE A 276 4.80 -6.04 11.10
N ILE A 277 5.56 -5.80 12.16
CA ILE A 277 5.28 -4.79 13.18
C ILE A 277 6.45 -3.81 13.23
N SER A 278 6.11 -2.52 13.35
CA SER A 278 7.06 -1.43 13.62
C SER A 278 6.60 -0.71 14.88
N PRO A 279 7.44 -0.63 15.94
CA PRO A 279 7.10 0.06 17.16
C PRO A 279 6.93 1.55 16.94
N LEU A 280 6.20 2.21 17.84
CA LEU A 280 6.07 3.67 17.81
C LEU A 280 7.47 4.31 17.93
N PRO A 281 7.84 5.22 17.00
CA PRO A 281 9.15 5.89 17.05
C PRO A 281 9.37 6.68 18.33
N GLU A 282 10.61 6.75 18.80
CA GLU A 282 10.98 7.43 20.06
C GLU A 282 10.54 8.90 20.09
N GLU A 283 10.69 9.61 18.97
CA GLU A 283 10.25 11.00 18.85
C GLU A 283 8.73 11.19 19.02
N LEU A 284 7.92 10.13 18.85
CA LEU A 284 6.49 10.16 19.16
C LEU A 284 6.20 9.72 20.59
N GLN A 285 7.05 8.87 21.17
CA GLN A 285 6.90 8.43 22.56
C GLN A 285 7.10 9.57 23.56
N ILE A 286 7.87 10.61 23.20
CA ILE A 286 8.08 11.81 24.03
C ILE A 286 6.74 12.48 24.41
N LEU A 287 5.73 12.40 23.53
CA LEU A 287 4.39 12.95 23.81
C LEU A 287 3.59 12.13 24.84
N LEU A 288 4.09 10.97 25.24
CA LEU A 288 3.41 10.03 26.14
C LEU A 288 4.09 9.95 27.52
N GLN A 289 5.00 10.87 27.83
CA GLN A 289 5.74 10.93 29.11
C GLN A 289 5.11 11.88 30.14
#